data_f7ed41932a06cf02fb0c618a887f61bf
#
_entry.id   f7ed41932a06cf02fb0c618a887f61bf
#
_cell.length_a   1.000
_cell.length_b   1.000
_cell.length_c   1.000
_cell.angle_alpha   90.00
_cell.angle_beta   90.00
_cell.angle_gamma   90.00
#
_symmetry.space_group_name_H-M   'P 1'
#
loop_
_entity.id
_entity.type
_entity.pdbx_description
1 polymer ?
#
loop_
_entity_poly.entity_id
_entity_poly.type
_entity_poly.pdbx_seq_one_letter_code
_entity_poly.pdbx_strand_id
1 'polypeptide(L)'
;MKNNFYFKKNKCNIYIKPTTKSEVVSQILYGERFSIISKRNKWIKIKTIYDNYTGFIKNDKFIKNFKPSHKISKLKSQIFKKIHNKFIPINKFIYFASRITLRKQNANFIEFEKDKWIKKKDVKNINHSEKKFIKIFKLFLKTKYLWGGKSCDGIDCSALIQIYFYYNNLFFPRDTKDQIKYCKKISKLSYKSGNIIFWKGHVGICLKN
;
A
#
# COMPACT_ATOMS: atom_id res chain seq x y z
N MET A 1 -6.05 -18.98 17.67
CA MET A 1 -6.41 -18.08 16.53
C MET A 1 -5.31 -17.05 16.37
N LYS A 2 -4.68 -16.90 15.19
CA LYS A 2 -3.68 -15.85 14.95
C LYS A 2 -4.38 -14.49 15.02
N ASN A 3 -4.07 -13.68 16.04
CA ASN A 3 -4.63 -12.33 16.17
C ASN A 3 -4.13 -11.47 15.02
N ASN A 4 -5.03 -11.17 14.08
CA ASN A 4 -4.75 -10.26 13.00
C ASN A 4 -5.04 -8.83 13.41
N PHE A 5 -4.15 -7.94 13.05
CA PHE A 5 -4.22 -6.51 13.29
C PHE A 5 -4.23 -5.76 11.97
N TYR A 6 -4.72 -4.53 12.00
CA TYR A 6 -4.69 -3.62 10.87
C TYR A 6 -3.94 -2.34 11.24
N PHE A 7 -3.12 -1.87 10.31
CA PHE A 7 -2.31 -0.69 10.54
C PHE A 7 -3.16 0.58 10.49
N LYS A 8 -3.00 1.47 11.47
CA LYS A 8 -3.90 2.62 11.69
C LYS A 8 -3.32 3.97 11.26
N LYS A 9 -2.01 4.09 11.07
CA LYS A 9 -1.38 5.31 10.58
C LYS A 9 -1.35 5.32 9.05
N ASN A 10 -1.07 6.49 8.47
CA ASN A 10 -1.03 6.66 7.02
C ASN A 10 -0.09 5.66 6.35
N LYS A 11 1.14 5.56 6.88
CA LYS A 11 2.15 4.55 6.57
C LYS A 11 3.19 4.46 7.68
N CYS A 12 3.96 3.38 7.70
CA CYS A 12 5.26 3.37 8.39
C CYS A 12 6.25 2.44 7.67
N ASN A 13 7.53 2.66 7.96
CA ASN A 13 8.60 1.82 7.48
C ASN A 13 8.62 0.49 8.22
N ILE A 14 8.89 -0.58 7.47
CA ILE A 14 9.23 -1.90 7.99
C ILE A 14 10.75 -2.03 7.92
N TYR A 15 11.37 -2.30 9.04
CA TYR A 15 12.82 -2.37 9.20
C TYR A 15 13.30 -3.82 9.28
N ILE A 16 14.53 -4.09 8.82
CA ILE A 16 15.12 -5.44 8.94
C ILE A 16 15.51 -5.77 10.38
N LYS A 17 15.87 -4.75 11.20
CA LYS A 17 16.21 -4.86 12.64
C LYS A 17 15.35 -3.90 13.47
N PRO A 18 15.16 -4.12 14.79
CA PRO A 18 14.33 -3.27 15.65
C PRO A 18 15.03 -1.95 16.04
N THR A 19 15.43 -1.18 15.04
CA THR A 19 16.03 0.15 15.19
C THR A 19 15.75 1.01 13.95
N THR A 20 15.56 2.32 14.13
CA THR A 20 15.38 3.28 13.04
C THR A 20 16.65 3.53 12.20
N LYS A 21 17.81 3.12 12.72
CA LYS A 21 19.09 3.15 11.99
C LYS A 21 19.28 1.97 11.05
N SER A 22 18.37 0.98 11.09
CA SER A 22 18.39 -0.19 10.23
C SER A 22 17.81 0.11 8.87
N GLU A 23 18.13 -0.75 7.90
CA GLU A 23 17.59 -0.71 6.56
C GLU A 23 16.06 -0.79 6.58
N VAL A 24 15.43 0.06 5.76
CA VAL A 24 14.00 0.00 5.47
C VAL A 24 13.81 -1.00 4.33
N VAL A 25 13.13 -2.09 4.60
CA VAL A 25 12.93 -3.17 3.62
C VAL A 25 11.55 -3.10 2.96
N SER A 26 10.59 -2.43 3.57
CA SER A 26 9.26 -2.20 2.99
C SER A 26 8.52 -1.10 3.77
N GLN A 27 7.27 -0.83 3.36
CA GLN A 27 6.33 0.00 4.09
C GLN A 27 5.00 -0.72 4.27
N ILE A 28 4.28 -0.41 5.35
CA ILE A 28 2.89 -0.82 5.57
C ILE A 28 2.00 0.43 5.49
N LEU A 29 0.88 0.33 4.77
CA LEU A 29 -0.08 1.41 4.54
C LEU A 29 -1.30 1.26 5.45
N TYR A 30 -2.08 2.33 5.60
CA TYR A 30 -3.32 2.33 6.37
C TYR A 30 -4.26 1.19 5.91
N GLY A 31 -4.79 0.44 6.87
CA GLY A 31 -5.71 -0.66 6.63
C GLY A 31 -5.06 -1.95 6.11
N GLU A 32 -3.73 -2.01 5.95
CA GLU A 32 -3.05 -3.27 5.67
C GLU A 32 -3.09 -4.19 6.89
N ARG A 33 -3.35 -5.47 6.62
CA ARG A 33 -3.50 -6.52 7.62
C ARG A 33 -2.16 -7.22 7.89
N PHE A 34 -1.88 -7.45 9.17
CA PHE A 34 -0.67 -8.15 9.61
C PHE A 34 -0.91 -8.96 10.87
N SER A 35 -0.02 -9.90 11.15
CA SER A 35 0.09 -10.62 12.43
C SER A 35 1.36 -10.20 13.16
N ILE A 36 1.32 -10.26 14.50
CA ILE A 36 2.50 -10.04 15.34
C ILE A 36 3.17 -11.38 15.57
N ILE A 37 4.47 -11.47 15.23
CA ILE A 37 5.30 -12.64 15.45
C ILE A 37 5.91 -12.59 16.87
N SER A 38 6.49 -11.44 17.22
CA SER A 38 7.11 -11.22 18.52
C SER A 38 7.07 -9.75 18.93
N LYS A 39 7.21 -9.49 20.23
CA LYS A 39 7.32 -8.15 20.81
C LYS A 39 8.64 -8.02 21.53
N ARG A 40 9.34 -6.92 21.31
CA ARG A 40 10.60 -6.59 22.00
C ARG A 40 10.65 -5.10 22.30
N ASN A 41 10.45 -4.73 23.56
CA ASN A 41 10.41 -3.33 23.99
C ASN A 41 9.44 -2.48 23.15
N LYS A 42 9.95 -1.39 22.54
CA LYS A 42 9.18 -0.47 21.67
C LYS A 42 8.97 -1.00 20.24
N TRP A 43 9.39 -2.22 19.93
CA TRP A 43 9.34 -2.82 18.60
C TRP A 43 8.51 -4.09 18.57
N ILE A 44 7.86 -4.34 17.44
CA ILE A 44 7.21 -5.61 17.16
C ILE A 44 7.71 -6.14 15.81
N LYS A 45 7.96 -7.44 15.76
CA LYS A 45 8.17 -8.17 14.51
C LYS A 45 6.80 -8.56 13.96
N ILE A 46 6.52 -8.16 12.74
CA ILE A 46 5.24 -8.41 12.08
C ILE A 46 5.43 -9.31 10.88
N LYS A 47 4.33 -9.94 10.46
CA LYS A 47 4.16 -10.59 9.17
C LYS A 47 2.93 -10.01 8.50
N THR A 48 3.09 -9.39 7.33
CA THR A 48 1.96 -8.92 6.51
C THR A 48 1.14 -10.12 6.02
N ILE A 49 -0.18 -9.95 5.94
CA ILE A 49 -1.06 -11.05 5.48
C ILE A 49 -1.12 -11.11 3.96
N TYR A 50 -0.88 -10.00 3.28
CA TYR A 50 -0.94 -9.94 1.83
C TYR A 50 0.18 -10.73 1.14
N ASP A 51 1.42 -10.52 1.53
CA ASP A 51 2.61 -11.05 0.86
C ASP A 51 3.55 -11.85 1.79
N ASN A 52 3.09 -12.10 3.02
CA ASN A 52 3.87 -12.79 4.07
C ASN A 52 5.20 -12.11 4.42
N TYR A 53 5.36 -10.82 4.08
CA TYR A 53 6.58 -10.08 4.33
C TYR A 53 6.82 -9.87 5.82
N THR A 54 8.06 -10.02 6.28
CA THR A 54 8.41 -9.91 7.69
C THR A 54 9.39 -8.78 7.95
N GLY A 55 9.26 -8.15 9.10
CA GLY A 55 10.17 -7.10 9.56
C GLY A 55 9.67 -6.44 10.83
N PHE A 56 10.33 -5.37 11.24
CA PHE A 56 10.06 -4.69 12.49
C PHE A 56 9.39 -3.34 12.25
N ILE A 57 8.37 -3.05 13.05
CA ILE A 57 7.75 -1.72 13.16
C ILE A 57 7.74 -1.30 14.63
N LYS A 58 7.63 0.02 14.89
CA LYS A 58 7.41 0.49 16.26
C LYS A 58 6.06 -0.01 16.77
N ASN A 59 6.03 -0.46 18.03
CA ASN A 59 4.78 -0.84 18.69
C ASN A 59 3.87 0.37 18.84
N ASP A 60 2.58 0.19 18.54
CA ASP A 60 1.57 1.25 18.54
C ASP A 60 0.17 0.66 18.78
N LYS A 61 -0.85 1.53 18.79
CA LYS A 61 -2.24 1.11 18.80
C LYS A 61 -2.67 0.65 17.40
N PHE A 62 -3.10 -0.60 17.28
CA PHE A 62 -3.58 -1.21 16.04
C PHE A 62 -5.08 -1.51 16.11
N ILE A 63 -5.72 -1.61 14.94
CA ILE A 63 -7.13 -1.95 14.87
C ILE A 63 -7.25 -3.49 14.84
N LYS A 64 -8.09 -4.07 15.71
CA LYS A 64 -8.38 -5.51 15.71
C LYS A 64 -9.54 -5.88 14.79
N ASN A 65 -10.66 -5.17 14.94
CA ASN A 65 -11.89 -5.43 14.18
C ASN A 65 -12.02 -4.40 13.06
N PHE A 66 -11.54 -4.74 11.88
CA PHE A 66 -11.55 -3.86 10.71
C PHE A 66 -12.01 -4.63 9.49
N LYS A 67 -13.08 -4.14 8.86
CA LYS A 67 -13.61 -4.71 7.60
C LYS A 67 -13.51 -3.63 6.52
N PRO A 68 -12.46 -3.64 5.70
CA PRO A 68 -12.32 -2.66 4.64
C PRO A 68 -13.42 -2.83 3.60
N SER A 69 -14.12 -1.75 3.29
CA SER A 69 -15.18 -1.69 2.26
C SER A 69 -14.75 -0.90 1.03
N HIS A 70 -13.73 -0.06 1.18
CA HIS A 70 -13.21 0.81 0.12
C HIS A 70 -11.69 0.85 0.14
N LYS A 71 -11.12 1.35 -0.95
CA LYS A 71 -9.68 1.59 -1.13
C LYS A 71 -9.43 2.95 -1.78
N ILE A 72 -8.30 3.55 -1.46
CA ILE A 72 -7.87 4.83 -2.02
C ILE A 72 -7.41 4.62 -3.46
N SER A 73 -8.01 5.37 -4.39
CA SER A 73 -7.69 5.33 -5.82
C SER A 73 -6.87 6.54 -6.31
N LYS A 74 -6.73 7.56 -5.47
CA LYS A 74 -5.88 8.73 -5.72
C LYS A 74 -4.49 8.50 -5.13
N LEU A 75 -3.45 9.01 -5.79
CA LEU A 75 -2.06 8.83 -5.35
C LEU A 75 -1.85 9.28 -3.89
N LYS A 76 -2.43 10.43 -3.52
CA LYS A 76 -2.42 11.01 -2.18
C LYS A 76 -3.74 11.73 -1.94
N SER A 77 -4.55 11.24 -1.01
CA SER A 77 -5.86 11.82 -0.69
C SER A 77 -5.78 12.62 0.60
N GLN A 78 -6.26 13.86 0.55
CA GLN A 78 -6.33 14.79 1.68
C GLN A 78 -7.35 14.31 2.70
N ILE A 79 -7.00 14.35 3.99
CA ILE A 79 -7.93 14.12 5.10
C ILE A 79 -8.56 15.46 5.54
N PHE A 80 -9.84 15.41 5.86
CA PHE A 80 -10.63 16.54 6.35
C PHE A 80 -11.23 16.24 7.72
N LYS A 81 -11.45 17.28 8.50
CA LYS A 81 -12.36 17.26 9.67
C LYS A 81 -13.64 18.00 9.32
N LYS A 82 -14.77 17.52 9.85
CA LYS A 82 -16.05 18.22 9.75
C LYS A 82 -16.24 19.11 10.99
N ILE A 83 -16.32 20.43 10.80
CA ILE A 83 -16.54 21.44 11.85
C ILE A 83 -17.68 22.33 11.37
N HIS A 84 -18.74 22.47 12.17
CA HIS A 84 -19.94 23.27 11.83
C HIS A 84 -20.42 23.08 10.38
N ASN A 85 -20.59 21.82 9.97
CA ASN A 85 -20.99 21.42 8.62
C ASN A 85 -19.99 21.74 7.47
N LYS A 86 -18.83 22.34 7.77
CA LYS A 86 -17.74 22.57 6.79
C LYS A 86 -16.70 21.48 6.89
N PHE A 87 -16.11 21.09 5.74
CA PHE A 87 -15.02 20.14 5.64
C PHE A 87 -13.69 20.88 5.54
N ILE A 88 -12.94 20.91 6.63
CA ILE A 88 -11.67 21.64 6.74
C ILE A 88 -10.53 20.64 6.53
N PRO A 89 -9.61 20.89 5.56
CA PRO A 89 -8.46 20.03 5.35
C PRO A 89 -7.52 20.11 6.56
N ILE A 90 -6.99 18.97 6.97
CA ILE A 90 -5.93 18.87 7.96
C ILE A 90 -4.63 18.44 7.28
N ASN A 91 -3.47 18.81 7.80
CA ASN A 91 -2.19 18.43 7.19
C ASN A 91 -1.89 16.93 7.39
N LYS A 92 -2.82 16.08 6.94
CA LYS A 92 -2.72 14.62 6.94
C LYS A 92 -3.30 14.06 5.66
N PHE A 93 -2.68 13.00 5.18
CA PHE A 93 -3.02 12.35 3.92
C PHE A 93 -3.13 10.85 4.12
N ILE A 94 -3.80 10.20 3.18
CA ILE A 94 -3.85 8.75 3.05
C ILE A 94 -3.43 8.38 1.62
N TYR A 95 -2.68 7.29 1.48
CA TYR A 95 -1.98 6.96 0.24
C TYR A 95 -2.78 5.98 -0.63
N PHE A 96 -2.45 5.96 -1.93
CA PHE A 96 -2.98 5.01 -2.90
C PHE A 96 -2.96 3.58 -2.36
N ALA A 97 -3.99 2.81 -2.70
CA ALA A 97 -4.21 1.42 -2.27
C ALA A 97 -4.42 1.19 -0.76
N SER A 98 -4.33 2.21 0.10
CA SER A 98 -4.78 2.12 1.48
C SER A 98 -6.24 1.66 1.54
N ARG A 99 -6.55 0.78 2.50
CA ARG A 99 -7.88 0.19 2.67
C ARG A 99 -8.61 0.88 3.81
N ILE A 100 -9.87 1.26 3.59
CA ILE A 100 -10.67 2.00 4.55
C ILE A 100 -12.04 1.36 4.74
N THR A 101 -12.68 1.64 5.87
CA THR A 101 -14.07 1.30 6.15
C THR A 101 -14.92 2.54 5.94
N LEU A 102 -16.00 2.45 5.18
CA LEU A 102 -16.99 3.50 5.10
C LEU A 102 -17.86 3.47 6.37
N ARG A 103 -17.86 4.56 7.14
CA ARG A 103 -18.68 4.73 8.35
C ARG A 103 -19.94 5.54 8.05
N LYS A 104 -19.75 6.71 7.44
CA LYS A 104 -20.80 7.65 7.02
C LYS A 104 -20.40 8.25 5.67
N GLN A 105 -21.37 8.76 4.95
CA GLN A 105 -21.11 9.49 3.71
C GLN A 105 -22.16 10.57 3.46
N ASN A 106 -21.77 11.55 2.64
CA ASN A 106 -22.69 12.47 1.98
C ASN A 106 -22.41 12.49 0.47
N ALA A 107 -22.92 13.46 -0.26
CA ALA A 107 -22.70 13.56 -1.71
C ALA A 107 -21.22 13.56 -2.09
N ASN A 108 -20.36 14.28 -1.35
CA ASN A 108 -18.98 14.56 -1.74
C ASN A 108 -17.91 13.92 -0.86
N PHE A 109 -18.24 13.47 0.36
CA PHE A 109 -17.27 13.00 1.34
C PHE A 109 -17.68 11.67 1.97
N ILE A 110 -16.66 10.91 2.40
CA ILE A 110 -16.77 9.66 3.15
C ILE A 110 -16.03 9.84 4.48
N GLU A 111 -16.70 9.52 5.59
CA GLU A 111 -16.05 9.31 6.89
C GLU A 111 -15.51 7.88 6.96
N PHE A 112 -14.20 7.75 7.10
CA PHE A 112 -13.54 6.44 7.18
C PHE A 112 -13.05 6.09 8.59
N GLU A 113 -12.87 7.09 9.42
CA GLU A 113 -12.59 7.00 10.86
C GLU A 113 -13.33 8.14 11.56
N LYS A 114 -13.63 8.01 12.85
CA LYS A 114 -14.32 9.07 13.60
C LYS A 114 -13.67 10.42 13.35
N ASP A 115 -14.45 11.38 12.86
CA ASP A 115 -14.06 12.76 12.52
C ASP A 115 -12.95 12.87 11.44
N LYS A 116 -12.70 11.80 10.66
CA LYS A 116 -11.77 11.82 9.52
C LYS A 116 -12.51 11.52 8.23
N TRP A 117 -12.49 12.49 7.35
CA TRP A 117 -13.23 12.49 6.10
C TRP A 117 -12.27 12.59 4.91
N ILE A 118 -12.64 11.98 3.79
CA ILE A 118 -11.95 12.09 2.51
C ILE A 118 -12.97 12.34 1.39
N LYS A 119 -12.52 12.89 0.27
CA LYS A 119 -13.39 13.10 -0.89
C LYS A 119 -13.84 11.76 -1.48
N LYS A 120 -15.13 11.61 -1.74
CA LYS A 120 -15.73 10.39 -2.30
C LYS A 120 -15.10 10.00 -3.64
N LYS A 121 -14.74 10.97 -4.48
CA LYS A 121 -14.06 10.75 -5.76
C LYS A 121 -12.67 10.12 -5.65
N ASP A 122 -12.03 10.21 -4.48
CA ASP A 122 -10.67 9.69 -4.23
C ASP A 122 -10.69 8.20 -3.82
N VAL A 123 -11.87 7.57 -3.75
CA VAL A 123 -12.03 6.19 -3.31
C VAL A 123 -12.77 5.35 -4.34
N LYS A 124 -12.57 4.04 -4.26
CA LYS A 124 -13.31 3.02 -5.00
C LYS A 124 -13.75 1.92 -4.02
N ASN A 125 -14.81 1.19 -4.39
CA ASN A 125 -15.19 -0.01 -3.66
C ASN A 125 -14.00 -0.96 -3.56
N ILE A 126 -13.90 -1.74 -2.48
CA ILE A 126 -12.79 -2.67 -2.26
C ILE A 126 -12.63 -3.69 -3.39
N ASN A 127 -13.74 -4.11 -4.02
CA ASN A 127 -13.75 -5.08 -5.11
C ASN A 127 -13.53 -4.45 -6.50
N HIS A 128 -13.44 -3.11 -6.59
CA HIS A 128 -13.12 -2.47 -7.87
C HIS A 128 -11.77 -2.95 -8.39
N SER A 129 -11.69 -3.24 -9.69
CA SER A 129 -10.44 -3.60 -10.36
C SER A 129 -10.13 -2.62 -11.50
N GLU A 130 -8.91 -2.10 -11.55
CA GLU A 130 -8.42 -1.30 -12.67
C GLU A 130 -7.57 -2.20 -13.58
N LYS A 131 -8.18 -2.67 -14.67
CA LYS A 131 -7.52 -3.57 -15.63
C LYS A 131 -6.41 -2.89 -16.44
N LYS A 132 -6.52 -1.58 -16.66
CA LYS A 132 -5.51 -0.81 -17.40
C LYS A 132 -4.35 -0.43 -16.49
N PHE A 133 -3.35 -1.32 -16.37
CA PHE A 133 -2.20 -1.13 -15.49
C PHE A 133 -1.47 0.21 -15.70
N ILE A 134 -1.42 0.71 -16.94
CA ILE A 134 -0.84 2.01 -17.28
C ILE A 134 -1.48 3.16 -16.49
N LYS A 135 -2.79 3.10 -16.18
CA LYS A 135 -3.45 4.14 -15.38
C LYS A 135 -2.88 4.21 -13.96
N ILE A 136 -2.60 3.06 -13.34
CA ILE A 136 -2.03 3.01 -12.00
C ILE A 136 -0.57 3.49 -12.04
N PHE A 137 0.24 3.03 -12.99
CA PHE A 137 1.64 3.43 -13.07
C PHE A 137 1.81 4.92 -13.40
N LYS A 138 0.92 5.50 -14.23
CA LYS A 138 0.91 6.94 -14.49
C LYS A 138 0.68 7.79 -13.23
N LEU A 139 -0.01 7.28 -12.20
CA LEU A 139 -0.13 7.99 -10.93
C LEU A 139 1.23 8.21 -10.25
N PHE A 140 2.18 7.28 -10.45
CA PHE A 140 3.51 7.32 -9.82
C PHE A 140 4.58 8.02 -10.68
N LEU A 141 4.21 8.55 -11.85
CA LEU A 141 5.13 9.41 -12.64
C LEU A 141 5.66 10.53 -11.75
N LYS A 142 6.98 10.80 -11.81
CA LYS A 142 7.68 11.79 -10.99
C LYS A 142 7.79 11.44 -9.49
N THR A 143 7.32 10.27 -9.06
CA THR A 143 7.63 9.78 -7.70
C THR A 143 9.11 9.41 -7.63
N LYS A 144 9.82 9.92 -6.63
CA LYS A 144 11.24 9.63 -6.42
C LYS A 144 11.44 8.15 -6.11
N TYR A 145 12.56 7.60 -6.58
CA TYR A 145 12.99 6.27 -6.15
C TYR A 145 13.37 6.31 -4.66
N LEU A 146 12.87 5.35 -3.91
CA LEU A 146 13.19 5.18 -2.48
C LEU A 146 13.23 3.69 -2.18
N TRP A 147 14.39 3.19 -1.79
CA TRP A 147 14.55 1.79 -1.37
C TRP A 147 13.59 1.44 -0.22
N GLY A 148 12.87 0.33 -0.34
CA GLY A 148 11.84 -0.06 0.62
C GLY A 148 10.55 0.79 0.57
N GLY A 149 10.50 1.83 -0.26
CA GLY A 149 9.32 2.70 -0.40
C GLY A 149 8.13 2.01 -1.07
N LYS A 150 6.91 2.42 -0.70
CA LYS A 150 5.63 1.87 -1.23
C LYS A 150 4.56 2.96 -1.39
N SER A 151 4.95 4.22 -1.46
CA SER A 151 4.01 5.35 -1.54
C SER A 151 4.52 6.45 -2.48
N CYS A 152 3.71 7.50 -2.71
CA CYS A 152 4.14 8.63 -3.52
C CYS A 152 5.23 9.51 -2.87
N ASP A 153 5.57 9.30 -1.60
CA ASP A 153 6.70 9.97 -0.97
C ASP A 153 8.04 9.31 -1.36
N GLY A 154 7.97 8.17 -2.05
CA GLY A 154 9.05 7.38 -2.61
C GLY A 154 8.62 5.93 -2.79
N ILE A 155 9.03 5.31 -3.91
CA ILE A 155 8.69 3.94 -4.27
C ILE A 155 9.89 3.25 -4.91
N ASP A 156 10.12 1.96 -4.61
CA ASP A 156 11.12 1.17 -5.32
C ASP A 156 10.52 0.40 -6.51
N CYS A 157 11.36 -0.22 -7.31
CA CYS A 157 10.97 -0.90 -8.53
C CYS A 157 9.98 -2.04 -8.29
N SER A 158 10.24 -2.89 -7.32
CA SER A 158 9.39 -4.04 -7.00
C SER A 158 8.07 -3.63 -6.35
N ALA A 159 8.08 -2.59 -5.50
CA ALA A 159 6.85 -2.03 -4.94
C ALA A 159 5.95 -1.38 -5.98
N LEU A 160 6.53 -0.74 -7.01
CA LEU A 160 5.76 -0.17 -8.12
C LEU A 160 4.97 -1.25 -8.87
N ILE A 161 5.59 -2.39 -9.13
CA ILE A 161 4.87 -3.52 -9.75
C ILE A 161 3.86 -4.10 -8.76
N GLN A 162 4.27 -4.37 -7.52
CA GLN A 162 3.42 -4.98 -6.50
C GLN A 162 2.16 -4.16 -6.22
N ILE A 163 2.23 -2.82 -6.19
CA ILE A 163 1.09 -1.95 -5.81
C ILE A 163 -0.08 -2.07 -6.78
N TYR A 164 0.17 -2.36 -8.06
CA TYR A 164 -0.86 -2.65 -9.04
C TYR A 164 -1.64 -3.91 -8.66
N PHE A 165 -0.95 -4.99 -8.35
CA PHE A 165 -1.56 -6.25 -7.94
C PHE A 165 -2.30 -6.09 -6.60
N TYR A 166 -1.67 -5.44 -5.62
CA TYR A 166 -2.28 -5.17 -4.33
C TYR A 166 -3.58 -4.36 -4.45
N TYR A 167 -3.57 -3.32 -5.29
CA TYR A 167 -4.78 -2.52 -5.56
C TYR A 167 -5.90 -3.36 -6.16
N ASN A 168 -5.58 -4.31 -7.01
CA ASN A 168 -6.54 -5.20 -7.68
C ASN A 168 -6.90 -6.45 -6.86
N ASN A 169 -6.50 -6.55 -5.60
CA ASN A 169 -6.69 -7.71 -4.73
C ASN A 169 -6.06 -9.00 -5.27
N LEU A 170 -5.03 -8.88 -6.09
CA LEU A 170 -4.24 -9.98 -6.62
C LEU A 170 -2.95 -10.11 -5.81
N PHE A 171 -2.50 -11.34 -5.59
CA PHE A 171 -1.22 -11.57 -4.91
C PHE A 171 -0.04 -11.26 -5.84
N PHE A 172 1.00 -10.61 -5.30
CA PHE A 172 2.29 -10.47 -5.94
C PHE A 172 3.38 -10.26 -4.87
N PRO A 173 4.55 -10.93 -4.98
CA PRO A 173 5.60 -10.83 -3.98
C PRO A 173 6.17 -9.42 -3.85
N ARG A 174 6.78 -9.12 -2.68
CA ARG A 174 7.38 -7.81 -2.42
C ARG A 174 8.72 -7.62 -3.11
N ASP A 175 9.60 -8.59 -3.01
CA ASP A 175 10.99 -8.47 -3.47
C ASP A 175 11.19 -9.00 -4.88
N THR A 176 12.05 -8.35 -5.66
CA THR A 176 12.36 -8.72 -7.05
C THR A 176 12.76 -10.18 -7.21
N LYS A 177 13.55 -10.72 -6.26
CA LYS A 177 14.00 -12.12 -6.26
C LYS A 177 12.84 -13.13 -6.17
N ASP A 178 11.75 -12.74 -5.51
CA ASP A 178 10.56 -13.58 -5.35
C ASP A 178 9.55 -13.31 -6.49
N GLN A 179 9.50 -12.08 -6.99
CA GLN A 179 8.71 -11.72 -8.17
C GLN A 179 9.13 -12.51 -9.40
N ILE A 180 10.43 -12.61 -9.67
CA ILE A 180 10.94 -13.37 -10.83
C ILE A 180 10.59 -14.87 -10.75
N LYS A 181 10.59 -15.45 -9.54
CA LYS A 181 10.18 -16.85 -9.32
C LYS A 181 8.69 -17.05 -9.49
N TYR A 182 7.89 -16.02 -9.18
CA TYR A 182 6.44 -16.04 -9.27
C TYR A 182 5.93 -15.89 -10.71
N CYS A 183 6.69 -15.20 -11.57
CA CYS A 183 6.33 -14.95 -12.96
C CYS A 183 6.65 -16.14 -13.87
N LYS A 184 5.77 -16.40 -14.84
CA LYS A 184 6.05 -17.36 -15.91
C LYS A 184 7.08 -16.79 -16.89
N LYS A 185 8.17 -17.51 -17.13
CA LYS A 185 9.20 -17.11 -18.12
C LYS A 185 8.64 -17.23 -19.54
N ILE A 186 8.91 -16.21 -20.36
CA ILE A 186 8.58 -16.18 -21.79
C ILE A 186 9.86 -16.53 -22.56
N SER A 187 9.81 -17.54 -23.43
CA SER A 187 10.97 -18.03 -24.18
C SER A 187 11.33 -17.20 -25.41
N LYS A 188 10.39 -16.42 -25.97
CA LYS A 188 10.61 -15.58 -27.16
C LYS A 188 10.78 -14.12 -26.76
N LEU A 189 11.78 -13.45 -27.34
CA LEU A 189 12.11 -12.02 -27.15
C LEU A 189 11.07 -11.07 -27.81
N SER A 190 9.79 -11.34 -27.68
CA SER A 190 8.76 -10.40 -28.08
C SER A 190 8.25 -9.64 -26.85
N TYR A 191 8.77 -8.46 -26.64
CA TYR A 191 8.29 -7.58 -25.56
C TYR A 191 6.90 -7.06 -25.90
N LYS A 192 5.90 -7.53 -25.16
CA LYS A 192 4.52 -7.02 -25.26
C LYS A 192 4.21 -6.09 -24.10
N SER A 193 3.34 -5.14 -24.33
CA SER A 193 2.82 -4.26 -23.29
C SER A 193 2.30 -5.09 -22.11
N GLY A 194 2.75 -4.76 -20.90
CA GLY A 194 2.42 -5.51 -19.68
C GLY A 194 3.40 -6.62 -19.30
N ASN A 195 4.38 -6.96 -20.16
CA ASN A 195 5.42 -7.89 -19.76
C ASN A 195 6.27 -7.29 -18.63
N ILE A 196 6.55 -8.09 -17.62
CA ILE A 196 7.44 -7.72 -16.52
C ILE A 196 8.85 -8.19 -16.89
N ILE A 197 9.79 -7.25 -16.87
CA ILE A 197 11.18 -7.48 -17.29
C ILE A 197 12.05 -7.45 -16.03
N PHE A 198 12.89 -8.47 -15.88
CA PHE A 198 13.80 -8.61 -14.75
C PHE A 198 15.25 -8.57 -15.23
N TRP A 199 16.09 -7.86 -14.47
CA TRP A 199 17.55 -7.91 -14.60
C TRP A 199 18.18 -7.82 -13.22
N LYS A 200 19.50 -7.95 -13.11
CA LYS A 200 20.17 -8.06 -11.82
C LYS A 200 19.77 -6.92 -10.87
N GLY A 201 19.08 -7.27 -9.80
CA GLY A 201 18.66 -6.34 -8.73
C GLY A 201 17.52 -5.38 -9.08
N HIS A 202 16.89 -5.52 -10.26
CA HIS A 202 15.85 -4.60 -10.68
C HIS A 202 14.70 -5.26 -11.44
N VAL A 203 13.55 -4.58 -11.50
CA VAL A 203 12.38 -5.00 -12.26
C VAL A 203 11.72 -3.80 -12.93
N GLY A 204 11.20 -4.00 -14.12
CA GLY A 204 10.44 -3.01 -14.87
C GLY A 204 9.24 -3.63 -15.57
N ILE A 205 8.46 -2.81 -16.26
CA ILE A 205 7.30 -3.24 -17.04
C ILE A 205 7.34 -2.61 -18.42
N CYS A 206 7.05 -3.40 -19.45
CA CYS A 206 6.91 -2.92 -20.80
C CYS A 206 5.60 -2.12 -20.95
N LEU A 207 5.68 -0.88 -21.40
CA LEU A 207 4.52 -0.01 -21.58
C LEU A 207 3.94 -0.03 -23.00
N LYS A 208 4.79 -0.34 -23.98
CA LYS A 208 4.42 -0.44 -25.41
C LYS A 208 5.07 -1.69 -26.02
N ASN A 209 4.52 -2.11 -27.13
CA ASN A 209 5.14 -3.13 -28.00
C ASN A 209 6.29 -2.48 -28.79
#